data_d8a77b4dc58fcca305f16e52c01ded24
#
_entry.id   d8a77b4dc58fcca305f16e52c01ded24
#
_cell.length_a   1.000
_cell.length_b   1.000
_cell.length_c   1.000
_cell.angle_alpha   90.00
_cell.angle_beta   90.00
_cell.angle_gamma   90.00
#
_symmetry.space_group_name_H-M   'P 1'
#
loop_
_entity.id
_entity.type
_entity.pdbx_description
1 polymer ?
#
loop_
_entity_poly.entity_id
_entity_poly.type
_entity_poly.pdbx_seq_one_letter_code
_entity_poly.pdbx_strand_id
1 'polypeptide(L)'
;MWAVGLGVAGPGPGPLPRSPRRPWQLATTALYFTYSALEEEIDRNKDHPAFAPLYFPMELHRKKALIRDMEYLYGEHWEEQAKCSEATRKYVERIHEVGQNEPELLVAHAYTRYMGDLSGGQVLKKVAQRALKLPSTGEGTQFYLFENVDNAQQFKQLYRARMNALDLNLETKEKIVEEANKAFEFNMQVLSGPGGKGVCRQGRPKAT
;
A
#
# COMPACT_ATOMS: atom_id res chain seq x y z
N MET A 1 -8.37 50.04 -48.99
CA MET A 1 -8.64 50.18 -47.54
C MET A 1 -8.49 48.81 -46.94
N TRP A 2 -7.42 48.56 -46.21
CA TRP A 2 -7.02 47.23 -45.68
C TRP A 2 -7.58 47.10 -44.27
N ALA A 3 -8.39 46.04 -43.99
CA ALA A 3 -8.79 45.66 -42.64
C ALA A 3 -8.00 44.38 -42.25
N VAL A 4 -7.05 44.58 -41.35
CA VAL A 4 -6.29 43.49 -40.70
C VAL A 4 -7.13 42.93 -39.59
N GLY A 5 -7.63 41.70 -39.77
CA GLY A 5 -8.28 40.93 -38.72
C GLY A 5 -7.24 40.31 -37.80
N LEU A 6 -7.11 40.82 -36.56
CA LEU A 6 -6.37 40.21 -35.51
C LEU A 6 -7.14 38.98 -34.99
N GLY A 7 -6.70 37.80 -35.43
CA GLY A 7 -7.15 36.54 -34.87
C GLY A 7 -6.63 36.38 -33.45
N VAL A 8 -7.51 36.54 -32.46
CA VAL A 8 -7.22 36.19 -31.09
C VAL A 8 -7.23 34.69 -31.01
N ALA A 9 -6.06 34.08 -30.89
CA ALA A 9 -5.94 32.65 -30.57
C ALA A 9 -6.58 32.42 -29.21
N GLY A 10 -7.68 31.70 -29.18
CA GLY A 10 -8.31 31.24 -27.94
C GLY A 10 -7.35 30.35 -27.13
N PRO A 11 -7.51 30.26 -25.81
CA PRO A 11 -6.68 29.42 -24.98
C PRO A 11 -6.73 27.99 -25.53
N GLY A 12 -5.55 27.42 -25.78
CA GLY A 12 -5.41 26.04 -26.25
C GLY A 12 -6.12 25.06 -25.30
N PRO A 13 -6.52 23.88 -25.77
CA PRO A 13 -7.20 22.89 -24.94
C PRO A 13 -6.35 22.63 -23.70
N GLY A 14 -6.94 22.87 -22.52
CA GLY A 14 -6.31 22.54 -21.25
C GLY A 14 -5.90 21.08 -21.18
N PRO A 15 -4.97 20.69 -20.29
CA PRO A 15 -4.51 19.32 -20.19
C PRO A 15 -5.72 18.40 -20.03
N LEU A 16 -5.79 17.38 -20.90
CA LEU A 16 -6.85 16.36 -20.87
C LEU A 16 -6.98 15.82 -19.44
N PRO A 17 -8.20 15.62 -18.91
CA PRO A 17 -8.40 15.05 -17.60
C PRO A 17 -7.67 13.70 -17.55
N ARG A 18 -6.72 13.55 -16.63
CA ARG A 18 -5.97 12.30 -16.45
C ARG A 18 -6.97 11.20 -16.14
N SER A 19 -7.00 10.17 -17.00
CA SER A 19 -7.83 8.99 -16.75
C SER A 19 -7.61 8.50 -15.30
N PRO A 20 -8.68 8.28 -14.51
CA PRO A 20 -8.56 7.78 -13.14
C PRO A 20 -7.87 6.40 -13.07
N ARG A 21 -7.78 5.69 -14.20
CA ARG A 21 -7.11 4.40 -14.32
C ARG A 21 -5.60 4.48 -14.02
N ARG A 22 -4.91 5.53 -14.51
CA ARG A 22 -3.46 5.66 -14.32
C ARG A 22 -3.01 5.79 -12.86
N PRO A 23 -3.61 6.65 -12.02
CA PRO A 23 -3.29 6.67 -10.59
C PRO A 23 -3.51 5.33 -9.91
N TRP A 24 -4.56 4.60 -10.29
CA TRP A 24 -4.84 3.28 -9.75
C TRP A 24 -3.79 2.24 -10.16
N GLN A 25 -3.40 2.22 -11.43
CA GLN A 25 -2.29 1.39 -11.92
C GLN A 25 -1.00 1.63 -11.11
N LEU A 26 -0.64 2.90 -10.91
CA LEU A 26 0.57 3.27 -10.15
C LEU A 26 0.47 2.83 -8.69
N ALA A 27 -0.69 3.00 -8.06
CA ALA A 27 -0.92 2.56 -6.69
C ALA A 27 -0.82 1.03 -6.58
N THR A 28 -1.46 0.28 -7.49
CA THR A 28 -1.39 -1.19 -7.51
C THR A 28 0.03 -1.68 -7.77
N THR A 29 0.78 -1.02 -8.65
CA THR A 29 2.20 -1.32 -8.89
C THR A 29 3.03 -1.12 -7.61
N ALA A 30 2.81 -0.04 -6.90
CA ALA A 30 3.52 0.23 -5.64
C ALA A 30 3.17 -0.82 -4.56
N LEU A 31 1.91 -1.22 -4.47
CA LEU A 31 1.49 -2.32 -3.59
C LEU A 31 2.18 -3.63 -3.97
N TYR A 32 2.25 -3.96 -5.26
CA TYR A 32 2.92 -5.17 -5.72
C TYR A 32 4.38 -5.25 -5.26
N PHE A 33 5.17 -4.21 -5.46
CA PHE A 33 6.56 -4.20 -5.02
C PHE A 33 6.69 -4.26 -3.49
N THR A 34 5.86 -3.49 -2.78
CA THR A 34 5.88 -3.46 -1.31
C THR A 34 5.52 -4.81 -0.70
N TYR A 35 4.44 -5.45 -1.17
CA TYR A 35 4.00 -6.76 -0.65
C TYR A 35 4.92 -7.89 -1.11
N SER A 36 5.51 -7.80 -2.30
CA SER A 36 6.52 -8.77 -2.74
C SER A 36 7.72 -8.81 -1.79
N ALA A 37 8.24 -7.64 -1.40
CA ALA A 37 9.35 -7.54 -0.45
C ALA A 37 8.93 -7.97 0.96
N LEU A 38 7.77 -7.52 1.43
CA LEU A 38 7.26 -7.85 2.76
C LEU A 38 7.05 -9.37 2.92
N GLU A 39 6.40 -10.01 1.96
CA GLU A 39 6.11 -11.44 2.01
C GLU A 39 7.38 -12.28 1.84
N GLU A 40 8.35 -11.84 1.06
CA GLU A 40 9.68 -12.48 0.98
C GLU A 40 10.39 -12.48 2.34
N GLU A 41 10.42 -11.34 3.03
CA GLU A 41 11.06 -11.26 4.35
C GLU A 41 10.27 -11.99 5.43
N ILE A 42 8.93 -11.99 5.36
CA ILE A 42 8.05 -12.77 6.24
C ILE A 42 8.34 -14.28 6.08
N ASP A 43 8.42 -14.77 4.86
CA ASP A 43 8.70 -16.17 4.57
C ASP A 43 10.11 -16.58 5.02
N ARG A 44 11.09 -15.69 4.86
CA ARG A 44 12.47 -15.89 5.34
C ARG A 44 12.53 -15.99 6.86
N ASN A 45 11.71 -15.23 7.56
CA ASN A 45 11.71 -15.13 9.02
C ASN A 45 10.53 -15.88 9.69
N LYS A 46 9.87 -16.79 8.99
CA LYS A 46 8.69 -17.51 9.48
C LYS A 46 8.92 -18.29 10.77
N ASP A 47 10.14 -18.75 11.01
CA ASP A 47 10.55 -19.51 12.19
C ASP A 47 11.18 -18.64 13.28
N HIS A 48 11.34 -17.31 13.04
CA HIS A 48 11.89 -16.40 14.03
C HIS A 48 10.90 -16.22 15.20
N PRO A 49 11.33 -16.34 16.48
CA PRO A 49 10.41 -16.35 17.64
C PRO A 49 9.51 -15.14 17.74
N ALA A 50 9.98 -13.95 17.33
CA ALA A 50 9.18 -12.73 17.33
C ALA A 50 8.13 -12.70 16.20
N PHE A 51 8.28 -13.50 15.15
CA PHE A 51 7.38 -13.46 13.99
C PHE A 51 6.56 -14.74 13.79
N ALA A 52 7.06 -15.89 14.17
CA ALA A 52 6.37 -17.18 13.97
C ALA A 52 4.90 -17.20 14.45
N PRO A 53 4.55 -16.59 15.62
CA PRO A 53 3.14 -16.54 16.05
C PRO A 53 2.24 -15.68 15.15
N LEU A 54 2.82 -14.84 14.29
CA LEU A 54 2.14 -13.89 13.39
C LEU A 54 2.17 -14.35 11.93
N TYR A 55 2.72 -15.55 11.66
CA TYR A 55 2.84 -16.08 10.30
C TYR A 55 1.52 -16.71 9.84
N PHE A 56 0.78 -16.02 8.99
CA PHE A 56 -0.51 -16.41 8.42
C PHE A 56 -0.50 -16.26 6.89
N PRO A 57 0.30 -17.03 6.16
CA PRO A 57 0.46 -16.82 4.72
C PRO A 57 -0.82 -17.07 3.92
N MET A 58 -1.64 -18.06 4.33
CA MET A 58 -2.88 -18.39 3.61
C MET A 58 -3.93 -17.28 3.73
N GLU A 59 -4.01 -16.64 4.89
CA GLU A 59 -4.97 -15.58 5.17
C GLU A 59 -4.50 -14.21 4.66
N LEU A 60 -3.19 -13.91 4.79
CA LEU A 60 -2.69 -12.56 4.64
C LEU A 60 -1.90 -12.29 3.36
N HIS A 61 -1.21 -13.27 2.77
CA HIS A 61 -0.38 -12.99 1.59
C HIS A 61 -1.19 -12.46 0.42
N ARG A 62 -0.72 -11.35 -0.17
CA ARG A 62 -1.41 -10.59 -1.23
C ARG A 62 -0.72 -10.59 -2.57
N LYS A 63 0.55 -11.03 -2.65
CA LYS A 63 1.35 -11.00 -3.89
C LYS A 63 0.62 -11.67 -5.05
N LYS A 64 0.04 -12.84 -4.83
CA LYS A 64 -0.71 -13.57 -5.88
C LYS A 64 -1.95 -12.79 -6.36
N ALA A 65 -2.67 -12.15 -5.44
CA ALA A 65 -3.82 -11.32 -5.77
C ALA A 65 -3.39 -10.06 -6.53
N LEU A 66 -2.26 -9.45 -6.14
CA LEU A 66 -1.69 -8.29 -6.82
C LEU A 66 -1.21 -8.62 -8.24
N ILE A 67 -0.64 -9.80 -8.47
CA ILE A 67 -0.27 -10.25 -9.83
C ILE A 67 -1.53 -10.28 -10.72
N ARG A 68 -2.63 -10.88 -10.25
CA ARG A 68 -3.91 -10.88 -10.99
C ARG A 68 -4.43 -9.47 -11.28
N ASP A 69 -4.30 -8.56 -10.32
CA ASP A 69 -4.67 -7.16 -10.53
C ASP A 69 -3.75 -6.45 -11.54
N MET A 70 -2.45 -6.72 -11.52
CA MET A 70 -1.48 -6.19 -12.48
C MET A 70 -1.76 -6.68 -13.90
N GLU A 71 -2.03 -7.98 -14.07
CA GLU A 71 -2.42 -8.58 -15.36
C GLU A 71 -3.69 -7.93 -15.92
N TYR A 72 -4.71 -7.73 -15.08
CA TYR A 72 -5.94 -7.06 -15.48
C TYR A 72 -5.75 -5.59 -15.87
N LEU A 73 -4.89 -4.87 -15.14
CA LEU A 73 -4.69 -3.43 -15.33
C LEU A 73 -3.74 -3.10 -16.49
N TYR A 74 -2.74 -3.93 -16.74
CA TYR A 74 -1.66 -3.70 -17.71
C TYR A 74 -1.62 -4.70 -18.87
N GLY A 75 -2.25 -5.88 -18.72
CA GLY A 75 -2.18 -6.99 -19.68
C GLY A 75 -1.07 -7.99 -19.35
N GLU A 76 -0.89 -8.98 -20.21
CA GLU A 76 0.04 -10.11 -20.02
C GLU A 76 1.49 -9.69 -19.81
N HIS A 77 1.93 -8.61 -20.46
CA HIS A 77 3.30 -8.08 -20.33
C HIS A 77 3.41 -6.96 -19.29
N TRP A 78 2.66 -7.06 -18.20
CA TRP A 78 2.63 -6.02 -17.14
C TRP A 78 4.01 -5.80 -16.49
N GLU A 79 4.85 -6.82 -16.40
CA GLU A 79 6.19 -6.74 -15.78
C GLU A 79 7.10 -5.75 -16.51
N GLU A 80 7.01 -5.66 -17.83
CA GLU A 80 7.77 -4.71 -18.64
C GLU A 80 7.33 -3.26 -18.41
N GLN A 81 6.05 -3.07 -18.04
CA GLN A 81 5.43 -1.76 -17.84
C GLN A 81 5.49 -1.29 -16.39
N ALA A 82 5.54 -2.24 -15.44
CA ALA A 82 5.57 -1.96 -14.02
C ALA A 82 6.93 -1.35 -13.61
N LYS A 83 6.91 -0.08 -13.23
CA LYS A 83 8.11 0.62 -12.77
C LYS A 83 8.01 0.95 -11.29
N CYS A 84 9.00 0.51 -10.52
CA CYS A 84 9.12 0.86 -9.12
C CYS A 84 9.48 2.35 -8.99
N SER A 85 8.62 3.13 -8.32
CA SER A 85 8.92 4.54 -8.04
C SER A 85 10.03 4.67 -7.00
N GLU A 86 10.70 5.83 -6.95
CA GLU A 86 11.73 6.11 -5.95
C GLU A 86 11.20 5.96 -4.51
N ALA A 87 9.99 6.45 -4.24
CA ALA A 87 9.36 6.31 -2.93
C ALA A 87 9.09 4.84 -2.58
N THR A 88 8.60 4.06 -3.54
CA THR A 88 8.36 2.62 -3.36
C THR A 88 9.67 1.87 -3.15
N ARG A 89 10.72 2.19 -3.91
CA ARG A 89 12.03 1.57 -3.78
C ARG A 89 12.62 1.76 -2.37
N LYS A 90 12.55 2.96 -1.82
CA LYS A 90 13.00 3.25 -0.44
C LYS A 90 12.25 2.42 0.59
N TYR A 91 10.96 2.24 0.41
CA TYR A 91 10.17 1.40 1.32
C TYR A 91 10.56 -0.09 1.19
N VAL A 92 10.71 -0.58 -0.02
CA VAL A 92 11.18 -1.95 -0.30
C VAL A 92 12.55 -2.21 0.32
N GLU A 93 13.50 -1.29 0.13
CA GLU A 93 14.85 -1.37 0.73
C GLU A 93 14.77 -1.43 2.26
N ARG A 94 13.91 -0.60 2.89
CA ARG A 94 13.75 -0.65 4.35
C ARG A 94 13.16 -1.96 4.84
N ILE A 95 12.18 -2.53 4.13
CA ILE A 95 11.61 -3.84 4.47
C ILE A 95 12.68 -4.93 4.44
N HIS A 96 13.52 -4.96 3.39
CA HIS A 96 14.63 -5.91 3.29
C HIS A 96 15.68 -5.70 4.38
N GLU A 97 16.05 -4.45 4.65
CA GLU A 97 16.98 -4.11 5.73
C GLU A 97 16.50 -4.65 7.07
N VAL A 98 15.24 -4.40 7.40
CA VAL A 98 14.61 -4.89 8.64
C VAL A 98 14.58 -6.41 8.68
N GLY A 99 14.11 -7.06 7.61
CA GLY A 99 14.00 -8.51 7.57
C GLY A 99 15.34 -9.25 7.69
N GLN A 100 16.42 -8.62 7.24
CA GLN A 100 17.76 -9.20 7.28
C GLN A 100 18.50 -8.95 8.60
N ASN A 101 18.30 -7.79 9.23
CA ASN A 101 19.11 -7.34 10.36
C ASN A 101 18.36 -7.32 11.70
N GLU A 102 17.06 -7.00 11.69
CA GLU A 102 16.23 -6.83 12.89
C GLU A 102 14.83 -7.43 12.65
N PRO A 103 14.71 -8.77 12.46
CA PRO A 103 13.46 -9.41 12.02
C PRO A 103 12.25 -9.15 12.92
N GLU A 104 12.45 -8.86 14.21
CA GLU A 104 11.37 -8.48 15.13
C GLU A 104 10.64 -7.21 14.68
N LEU A 105 11.31 -6.30 13.94
CA LEU A 105 10.71 -5.08 13.43
C LEU A 105 9.78 -5.33 12.23
N LEU A 106 9.83 -6.52 11.60
CA LEU A 106 8.83 -6.91 10.59
C LEU A 106 7.41 -6.89 11.13
N VAL A 107 7.24 -7.08 12.43
CA VAL A 107 5.93 -6.98 13.12
C VAL A 107 5.28 -5.62 12.83
N ALA A 108 6.07 -4.55 12.84
CA ALA A 108 5.58 -3.20 12.55
C ALA A 108 5.01 -3.07 11.13
N HIS A 109 5.76 -3.56 10.14
CA HIS A 109 5.36 -3.50 8.73
C HIS A 109 4.15 -4.41 8.45
N ALA A 110 4.18 -5.65 8.94
CA ALA A 110 3.07 -6.59 8.78
C ALA A 110 1.77 -6.07 9.40
N TYR A 111 1.84 -5.60 10.65
CA TYR A 111 0.68 -5.04 11.35
C TYR A 111 0.10 -3.83 10.63
N THR A 112 0.95 -2.86 10.28
CA THR A 112 0.54 -1.61 9.64
C THR A 112 -0.15 -1.88 8.30
N ARG A 113 0.38 -2.82 7.51
CA ARG A 113 -0.16 -3.17 6.20
C ARG A 113 -1.43 -4.00 6.32
N TYR A 114 -1.33 -5.23 6.84
CA TYR A 114 -2.44 -6.18 6.81
C TYR A 114 -3.64 -5.72 7.64
N MET A 115 -3.42 -5.14 8.82
CA MET A 115 -4.54 -4.67 9.65
C MET A 115 -5.21 -3.42 9.05
N GLY A 116 -4.43 -2.58 8.34
CA GLY A 116 -4.95 -1.46 7.56
C GLY A 116 -5.85 -1.94 6.42
N ASP A 117 -5.40 -2.91 5.64
CA ASP A 117 -6.14 -3.44 4.50
C ASP A 117 -7.42 -4.18 4.91
N LEU A 118 -7.36 -4.98 5.97
CA LEU A 118 -8.53 -5.63 6.56
C LEU A 118 -9.55 -4.64 7.14
N SER A 119 -9.11 -3.43 7.49
CA SER A 119 -9.99 -2.40 8.06
C SER A 119 -10.60 -1.48 6.99
N GLY A 120 -9.77 -0.93 6.11
CA GLY A 120 -10.13 0.08 5.12
C GLY A 120 -10.32 -0.45 3.70
N GLY A 121 -9.82 -1.65 3.42
CA GLY A 121 -9.75 -2.18 2.05
C GLY A 121 -11.09 -2.30 1.35
N GLN A 122 -12.16 -2.66 2.08
CA GLN A 122 -13.50 -2.79 1.49
C GLN A 122 -14.07 -1.44 1.01
N VAL A 123 -13.74 -0.35 1.70
CA VAL A 123 -14.14 1.00 1.29
C VAL A 123 -13.38 1.39 0.03
N LEU A 124 -12.04 1.19 0.03
CA LEU A 124 -11.19 1.49 -1.12
C LEU A 124 -11.58 0.67 -2.36
N LYS A 125 -11.89 -0.61 -2.18
CA LYS A 125 -12.42 -1.48 -3.24
C LYS A 125 -13.64 -0.88 -3.91
N LYS A 126 -14.65 -0.49 -3.11
CA LYS A 126 -15.90 0.11 -3.64
C LYS A 126 -15.64 1.43 -4.35
N VAL A 127 -14.75 2.27 -3.82
CA VAL A 127 -14.37 3.55 -4.45
C VAL A 127 -13.70 3.29 -5.80
N ALA A 128 -12.75 2.35 -5.86
CA ALA A 128 -12.06 1.99 -7.10
C ALA A 128 -13.03 1.42 -8.13
N GLN A 129 -13.87 0.48 -7.75
CA GLN A 129 -14.85 -0.14 -8.64
C GLN A 129 -15.79 0.91 -9.28
N ARG A 130 -16.25 1.88 -8.50
CA ARG A 130 -17.10 2.97 -9.01
C ARG A 130 -16.32 3.93 -9.94
N ALA A 131 -15.16 4.40 -9.49
CA ALA A 131 -14.39 5.42 -10.20
C ALA A 131 -13.84 4.90 -11.54
N LEU A 132 -13.48 3.60 -11.60
CA LEU A 132 -12.87 2.97 -12.76
C LEU A 132 -13.84 2.11 -13.57
N LYS A 133 -15.08 2.00 -13.10
CA LYS A 133 -16.10 1.11 -13.69
C LYS A 133 -15.61 -0.34 -13.79
N LEU A 134 -14.93 -0.83 -12.73
CA LEU A 134 -14.41 -2.19 -12.66
C LEU A 134 -15.55 -3.19 -12.47
N PRO A 135 -15.38 -4.45 -12.91
CA PRO A 135 -16.36 -5.50 -12.72
C PRO A 135 -16.65 -5.76 -11.24
N SER A 136 -17.88 -6.14 -10.93
CA SER A 136 -18.28 -6.54 -9.58
C SER A 136 -17.65 -7.87 -9.14
N THR A 137 -17.18 -8.67 -10.07
CA THR A 137 -16.49 -9.95 -9.91
C THR A 137 -15.11 -9.81 -9.26
N GLY A 138 -14.53 -8.59 -9.23
CA GLY A 138 -13.36 -8.26 -8.42
C GLY A 138 -12.07 -8.02 -9.20
N GLU A 139 -12.08 -8.14 -10.51
CA GLU A 139 -10.91 -7.88 -11.36
C GLU A 139 -10.40 -6.45 -11.15
N GLY A 140 -9.09 -6.32 -10.99
CA GLY A 140 -8.42 -5.05 -10.67
C GLY A 140 -8.56 -4.61 -9.21
N THR A 141 -9.18 -5.45 -8.35
CA THR A 141 -9.34 -5.22 -6.90
C THR A 141 -9.21 -6.51 -6.07
N GLN A 142 -8.60 -7.55 -6.61
CA GLN A 142 -8.35 -8.84 -5.96
C GLN A 142 -7.52 -8.68 -4.69
N PHE A 143 -6.63 -7.70 -4.67
CA PHE A 143 -5.84 -7.33 -3.49
C PHE A 143 -6.68 -7.19 -2.22
N TYR A 144 -7.89 -6.63 -2.33
CA TYR A 144 -8.79 -6.39 -1.20
C TYR A 144 -9.67 -7.58 -0.83
N LEU A 145 -9.52 -8.73 -1.50
CA LEU A 145 -10.26 -9.96 -1.23
C LEU A 145 -9.40 -10.91 -0.40
N PHE A 146 -9.73 -11.04 0.87
CA PHE A 146 -9.08 -11.98 1.79
C PHE A 146 -9.93 -13.25 1.88
N GLU A 147 -9.76 -14.15 0.90
CA GLU A 147 -10.61 -15.33 0.70
C GLU A 147 -10.62 -16.29 1.90
N ASN A 148 -9.51 -16.34 2.66
CA ASN A 148 -9.36 -17.22 3.82
C ASN A 148 -9.59 -16.49 5.16
N VAL A 149 -10.22 -15.33 5.14
CA VAL A 149 -10.60 -14.57 6.33
C VAL A 149 -12.11 -14.38 6.36
N ASP A 150 -12.82 -15.30 7.02
CA ASP A 150 -14.30 -15.25 7.12
C ASP A 150 -14.78 -14.03 7.88
N ASN A 151 -14.08 -13.63 8.93
CA ASN A 151 -14.42 -12.49 9.77
C ASN A 151 -13.19 -11.64 10.07
N ALA A 152 -13.06 -10.52 9.35
CA ALA A 152 -11.94 -9.60 9.48
C ALA A 152 -11.79 -9.05 10.91
N GLN A 153 -12.89 -8.81 11.64
CA GLN A 153 -12.83 -8.28 13.00
C GLN A 153 -12.26 -9.30 13.98
N GLN A 154 -12.72 -10.55 13.90
CA GLN A 154 -12.21 -11.63 14.75
C GLN A 154 -10.74 -11.93 14.42
N PHE A 155 -10.38 -11.96 13.13
CA PHE A 155 -9.00 -12.16 12.71
C PHE A 155 -8.07 -11.06 13.24
N LYS A 156 -8.47 -9.79 13.16
CA LYS A 156 -7.70 -8.68 13.73
C LYS A 156 -7.53 -8.80 15.25
N GLN A 157 -8.56 -9.28 15.96
CA GLN A 157 -8.46 -9.52 17.41
C GLN A 157 -7.46 -10.65 17.71
N LEU A 158 -7.52 -11.76 16.96
CA LEU A 158 -6.57 -12.87 17.07
C LEU A 158 -5.13 -12.40 16.82
N TYR A 159 -4.92 -11.66 15.73
CA TYR A 159 -3.59 -11.14 15.38
C TYR A 159 -3.02 -10.24 16.48
N ARG A 160 -3.83 -9.31 17.02
CA ARG A 160 -3.43 -8.44 18.14
C ARG A 160 -3.14 -9.24 19.41
N ALA A 161 -3.96 -10.23 19.73
CA ALA A 161 -3.74 -11.09 20.90
C ALA A 161 -2.39 -11.82 20.80
N ARG A 162 -2.06 -12.38 19.64
CA ARG A 162 -0.76 -13.03 19.41
C ARG A 162 0.40 -12.05 19.45
N MET A 163 0.24 -10.87 18.83
CA MET A 163 1.26 -9.81 18.89
C MET A 163 1.53 -9.34 20.33
N ASN A 164 0.48 -9.19 21.14
CA ASN A 164 0.62 -8.79 22.55
C ASN A 164 1.26 -9.89 23.43
N ALA A 165 1.14 -11.14 23.01
CA ALA A 165 1.73 -12.29 23.72
C ALA A 165 3.20 -12.55 23.34
N LEU A 166 3.78 -11.78 22.41
CA LEU A 166 5.19 -11.91 22.06
C LEU A 166 6.09 -11.60 23.27
N ASP A 167 7.02 -12.50 23.54
CA ASP A 167 8.02 -12.32 24.61
C ASP A 167 9.14 -11.39 24.12
N LEU A 168 8.89 -10.10 24.19
CA LEU A 168 9.80 -9.04 23.76
C LEU A 168 10.07 -8.11 24.94
N ASN A 169 11.32 -7.69 25.10
CA ASN A 169 11.68 -6.67 26.08
C ASN A 169 11.12 -5.28 25.70
N LEU A 170 11.15 -4.34 26.64
CA LEU A 170 10.58 -3.01 26.45
C LEU A 170 11.26 -2.25 25.30
N GLU A 171 12.59 -2.32 25.22
CA GLU A 171 13.37 -1.65 24.16
C GLU A 171 12.94 -2.12 22.76
N THR A 172 12.78 -3.43 22.55
CA THR A 172 12.32 -3.97 21.28
C THR A 172 10.88 -3.52 20.97
N LYS A 173 9.99 -3.47 21.96
CA LYS A 173 8.62 -2.97 21.78
C LYS A 173 8.61 -1.49 21.36
N GLU A 174 9.46 -0.67 21.95
CA GLU A 174 9.61 0.75 21.58
C GLU A 174 10.13 0.89 20.15
N LYS A 175 11.15 0.11 19.75
CA LYS A 175 11.65 0.06 18.37
C LYS A 175 10.57 -0.35 17.36
N ILE A 176 9.71 -1.32 17.70
CA ILE A 176 8.58 -1.72 16.85
C ILE A 176 7.60 -0.56 16.67
N VAL A 177 7.30 0.22 17.70
CA VAL A 177 6.43 1.39 17.60
C VAL A 177 7.06 2.49 16.74
N GLU A 178 8.34 2.76 16.90
CA GLU A 178 9.07 3.71 16.06
C GLU A 178 9.07 3.25 14.58
N GLU A 179 9.31 1.96 14.35
CA GLU A 179 9.29 1.40 13.00
C GLU A 179 7.88 1.44 12.37
N ALA A 180 6.82 1.27 13.16
CA ALA A 180 5.45 1.44 12.68
C ALA A 180 5.20 2.88 12.20
N ASN A 181 5.72 3.89 12.89
CA ASN A 181 5.64 5.27 12.45
C ASN A 181 6.36 5.48 11.10
N LYS A 182 7.58 4.91 10.93
CA LYS A 182 8.28 4.93 9.63
C LYS A 182 7.48 4.24 8.53
N ALA A 183 6.85 3.10 8.84
CA ALA A 183 5.98 2.40 7.90
C ALA A 183 4.82 3.27 7.42
N PHE A 184 4.19 4.05 8.32
CA PHE A 184 3.16 5.04 7.95
C PHE A 184 3.73 6.14 7.04
N GLU A 185 4.90 6.69 7.36
CA GLU A 185 5.55 7.72 6.55
C GLU A 185 5.86 7.21 5.13
N PHE A 186 6.44 6.01 5.00
CA PHE A 186 6.66 5.37 3.70
C PHE A 186 5.36 5.18 2.92
N ASN A 187 4.30 4.71 3.56
CA ASN A 187 3.00 4.55 2.92
C ASN A 187 2.45 5.88 2.39
N MET A 188 2.57 6.95 3.17
CA MET A 188 2.15 8.29 2.73
C MET A 188 2.96 8.77 1.53
N GLN A 189 4.28 8.56 1.52
CA GLN A 189 5.16 8.93 0.41
C GLN A 189 4.82 8.14 -0.86
N VAL A 190 4.59 6.83 -0.74
CA VAL A 190 4.21 5.95 -1.85
C VAL A 190 2.88 6.38 -2.48
N LEU A 191 1.89 6.74 -1.67
CA LEU A 191 0.56 7.14 -2.14
C LEU A 191 0.53 8.57 -2.70
N SER A 192 1.42 9.45 -2.24
CA SER A 192 1.46 10.87 -2.68
C SER A 192 1.99 11.04 -4.10
N GLY A 193 2.71 10.07 -4.67
CA GLY A 193 3.29 10.12 -6.00
C GLY A 193 4.37 11.20 -6.19
N PRO A 194 5.02 11.28 -7.34
CA PRO A 194 5.99 12.33 -7.64
C PRO A 194 5.26 13.67 -7.83
N GLY A 195 5.14 14.47 -6.78
CA GLY A 195 4.51 15.79 -6.78
C GLY A 195 3.57 16.09 -5.62
N GLY A 196 3.25 15.12 -4.78
CA GLY A 196 2.47 15.32 -3.57
C GLY A 196 3.32 15.97 -2.47
N LYS A 197 3.34 17.30 -2.40
CA LYS A 197 3.72 17.99 -1.17
C LYS A 197 2.70 17.58 -0.12
N GLY A 198 3.11 16.75 0.84
CA GLY A 198 2.30 16.38 1.99
C GLY A 198 1.80 17.66 2.66
N VAL A 199 0.51 17.95 2.52
CA VAL A 199 -0.15 18.98 3.32
C VAL A 199 -0.31 18.36 4.71
N CYS A 200 0.74 18.44 5.49
CA CYS A 200 0.66 18.29 6.93
C CYS A 200 -0.20 19.47 7.43
N ARG A 201 -1.50 19.25 7.63
CA ARG A 201 -2.34 20.20 8.36
C ARG A 201 -1.84 20.18 9.80
N GLN A 202 -0.92 21.08 10.11
CA GLN A 202 -0.65 21.44 11.50
C GLN A 202 -1.97 21.87 12.15
N GLY A 203 -2.40 21.11 13.16
CA GLY A 203 -3.53 21.47 13.98
C GLY A 203 -3.32 22.88 14.56
N ARG A 204 -4.29 23.79 14.33
CA ARG A 204 -4.33 25.06 15.01
C ARG A 204 -4.36 24.81 16.54
N PRO A 205 -3.51 25.45 17.32
CA PRO A 205 -3.68 25.46 18.76
C PRO A 205 -5.01 26.16 19.07
N LYS A 206 -5.84 25.52 19.90
CA LYS A 206 -7.02 26.16 20.49
C LYS A 206 -6.53 27.30 21.36
N ALA A 207 -6.92 28.52 21.02
CA ALA A 207 -6.78 29.65 21.91
C ALA A 207 -7.70 29.45 23.12
N THR A 208 -7.12 29.61 24.29
CA THR A 208 -7.76 29.71 25.61
C THR A 208 -8.72 30.88 25.67
#